data_83e71fd5a52f45001975be097ec9f1c8
#
_entry.id   83e71fd5a52f45001975be097ec9f1c8
#
_cell.length_a   1.000
_cell.length_b   1.000
_cell.length_c   1.000
_cell.angle_alpha   90.00
_cell.angle_beta   90.00
_cell.angle_gamma   90.00
#
_symmetry.space_group_name_H-M   'P 1'
#
loop_
_entity.id
_entity.type
_entity.pdbx_description
1 polymer ?
#
loop_
_entity_poly.entity_id
_entity_poly.type
_entity_poly.pdbx_seq_one_letter_code
_entity_poly.pdbx_strand_id
1 'polypeptide(L)'
;MAHHPESLSGGQQQRVAVARAIALDPPLVLADEPTAHLDFIQVEEVLRLLRELATGDRMVVVATHDSRILPLADSIVELVPELAQTTRPPETVELSAGDLLFEQGTMGDLIYVVSKGKVEMVRELAGGGTESLRIATHGDYFGEIGPVFHLPRSATARAKTNATVIGYTVQAFRERLGTGGVRDLIEHRPVEMD
;
A
#
# COMPACT_ATOMS: atom_id res chain seq x y z
N MET A 1 26.40 12.30 35.80
CA MET A 1 25.83 13.35 34.93
C MET A 1 24.42 12.91 34.58
N ALA A 2 23.41 13.71 34.87
CA ALA A 2 22.04 13.41 34.46
C ALA A 2 21.88 13.84 33.00
N HIS A 3 21.65 12.88 32.11
CA HIS A 3 21.32 13.17 30.72
C HIS A 3 19.83 13.52 30.61
N HIS A 4 19.53 14.67 30.03
CA HIS A 4 18.14 15.04 29.70
C HIS A 4 17.65 14.22 28.52
N PRO A 5 16.35 13.88 28.45
CA PRO A 5 15.75 13.08 27.34
C PRO A 5 16.07 13.63 25.93
N GLU A 6 16.19 14.94 25.80
CA GLU A 6 16.50 15.66 24.55
C GLU A 6 17.94 15.45 24.03
N SER A 7 18.84 14.91 24.87
CA SER A 7 20.24 14.62 24.51
C SER A 7 20.46 13.18 24.02
N LEU A 8 19.42 12.36 23.98
CA LEU A 8 19.49 10.97 23.54
C LEU A 8 19.32 10.85 22.03
N SER A 9 20.07 9.92 21.41
CA SER A 9 19.82 9.55 20.01
C SER A 9 18.45 8.88 19.85
N GLY A 10 17.89 8.88 18.64
CA GLY A 10 16.59 8.24 18.35
C GLY A 10 16.51 6.80 18.86
N GLY A 11 17.53 5.98 18.60
CA GLY A 11 17.58 4.60 19.10
C GLY A 11 17.71 4.50 20.63
N GLN A 12 18.36 5.48 21.30
CA GLN A 12 18.39 5.53 22.77
C GLN A 12 17.03 5.89 23.35
N GLN A 13 16.31 6.84 22.74
CA GLN A 13 14.95 7.21 23.12
C GLN A 13 14.00 6.02 22.97
N GLN A 14 14.12 5.27 21.88
CA GLN A 14 13.33 4.06 21.64
C GLN A 14 13.57 2.98 22.70
N ARG A 15 14.83 2.71 23.04
CA ARG A 15 15.17 1.75 24.11
C ARG A 15 14.62 2.18 25.49
N VAL A 16 14.65 3.46 25.80
CA VAL A 16 14.04 3.98 27.03
C VAL A 16 12.53 3.81 27.03
N ALA A 17 11.87 4.06 25.89
CA ALA A 17 10.43 3.86 25.75
C ALA A 17 10.04 2.39 25.95
N VAL A 18 10.78 1.46 25.33
CA VAL A 18 10.58 0.03 25.53
C VAL A 18 10.81 -0.38 26.99
N ALA A 19 11.93 0.05 27.62
CA ALA A 19 12.21 -0.25 29.02
C ALA A 19 11.08 0.22 29.95
N ARG A 20 10.50 1.37 29.69
CA ARG A 20 9.34 1.88 30.42
C ARG A 20 8.09 1.02 30.20
N ALA A 21 7.83 0.59 28.97
CA ALA A 21 6.67 -0.22 28.63
C ALA A 21 6.69 -1.59 29.34
N ILE A 22 7.88 -2.17 29.51
CA ILE A 22 8.03 -3.51 30.11
C ILE A 22 8.33 -3.50 31.61
N ALA A 23 8.53 -2.34 32.21
CA ALA A 23 8.96 -2.21 33.63
C ALA A 23 7.99 -2.87 34.63
N LEU A 24 6.72 -3.01 34.26
CA LEU A 24 5.67 -3.64 35.08
C LEU A 24 5.31 -5.06 34.60
N ASP A 25 6.13 -5.64 33.74
CA ASP A 25 5.92 -6.95 33.14
C ASP A 25 4.51 -7.18 32.56
N PRO A 26 4.03 -6.31 31.68
CA PRO A 26 2.68 -6.41 31.14
C PRO A 26 2.52 -7.65 30.24
N PRO A 27 1.34 -8.31 30.24
CA PRO A 27 1.07 -9.42 29.33
C PRO A 27 0.85 -9.00 27.87
N LEU A 28 0.61 -7.71 27.63
CA LEU A 28 0.40 -7.10 26.32
C LEU A 28 1.26 -5.86 26.16
N VAL A 29 2.03 -5.82 25.06
CA VAL A 29 2.80 -4.64 24.64
C VAL A 29 2.27 -4.18 23.29
N LEU A 30 1.98 -2.89 23.16
CA LEU A 30 1.59 -2.25 21.92
C LEU A 30 2.73 -1.37 21.43
N ALA A 31 3.11 -1.51 20.18
CA ALA A 31 4.13 -0.69 19.51
C ALA A 31 3.55 -0.09 18.22
N ASP A 32 3.61 1.23 18.13
CA ASP A 32 3.17 1.99 16.96
C ASP A 32 4.40 2.52 16.22
N GLU A 33 4.56 2.13 14.94
CA GLU A 33 5.69 2.47 14.07
C GLU A 33 7.07 2.40 14.76
N PRO A 34 7.44 1.27 15.38
CA PRO A 34 8.64 1.20 16.24
C PRO A 34 9.95 1.35 15.47
N THR A 35 9.94 1.27 14.15
CA THR A 35 11.11 1.43 13.27
C THR A 35 11.14 2.76 12.53
N ALA A 36 10.15 3.64 12.76
CA ALA A 36 10.09 4.94 12.10
C ALA A 36 11.31 5.80 12.42
N HIS A 37 11.87 6.46 11.41
CA HIS A 37 13.01 7.39 11.51
C HIS A 37 14.33 6.76 12.01
N LEU A 38 14.44 5.43 12.03
CA LEU A 38 15.65 4.72 12.42
C LEU A 38 16.48 4.35 11.19
N ASP A 39 17.80 4.43 11.33
CA ASP A 39 18.72 3.89 10.34
C ASP A 39 18.71 2.34 10.35
N PHE A 40 19.35 1.74 9.34
CA PHE A 40 19.31 0.29 9.14
C PHE A 40 19.84 -0.50 10.35
N ILE A 41 20.89 0.00 11.00
CA ILE A 41 21.51 -0.67 12.16
C ILE A 41 20.57 -0.61 13.38
N GLN A 42 19.99 0.55 13.62
CA GLN A 42 19.05 0.76 14.72
C GLN A 42 17.76 -0.07 14.55
N VAL A 43 17.30 -0.23 13.30
CA VAL A 43 16.15 -1.08 12.99
C VAL A 43 16.41 -2.53 13.40
N GLU A 44 17.59 -3.09 13.08
CA GLU A 44 17.92 -4.47 13.45
C GLU A 44 17.87 -4.68 14.97
N GLU A 45 18.39 -3.72 15.74
CA GLU A 45 18.34 -3.76 17.21
C GLU A 45 16.88 -3.77 17.74
N VAL A 46 16.01 -2.92 17.15
CA VAL A 46 14.59 -2.86 17.54
C VAL A 46 13.86 -4.14 17.18
N LEU A 47 14.10 -4.68 15.99
CA LEU A 47 13.49 -5.94 15.55
C LEU A 47 13.84 -7.10 16.49
N ARG A 48 15.13 -7.20 16.88
CA ARG A 48 15.60 -8.21 17.84
C ARG A 48 14.91 -8.04 19.19
N LEU A 49 14.83 -6.80 19.69
CA LEU A 49 14.19 -6.49 20.95
C LEU A 49 12.70 -6.84 20.96
N LEU A 50 11.97 -6.51 19.90
CA LEU A 50 10.55 -6.88 19.74
C LEU A 50 10.36 -8.41 19.78
N ARG A 51 11.24 -9.17 19.13
CA ARG A 51 11.18 -10.63 19.15
C ARG A 51 11.49 -11.20 20.54
N GLU A 52 12.48 -10.64 21.24
CA GLU A 52 12.79 -11.03 22.62
C GLU A 52 11.64 -10.73 23.59
N LEU A 53 10.90 -9.63 23.37
CA LEU A 53 9.73 -9.30 24.16
C LEU A 53 8.57 -10.26 23.93
N ALA A 54 8.40 -10.79 22.73
CA ALA A 54 7.34 -11.73 22.37
C ALA A 54 7.65 -13.17 22.83
N THR A 55 8.14 -13.34 24.07
CA THR A 55 8.46 -14.65 24.65
C THR A 55 7.53 -15.00 25.83
N GLY A 56 7.32 -16.28 26.08
CA GLY A 56 6.40 -16.75 27.14
C GLY A 56 4.95 -16.43 26.78
N ASP A 57 4.20 -15.95 27.76
CA ASP A 57 2.76 -15.62 27.61
C ASP A 57 2.52 -14.16 27.20
N ARG A 58 3.58 -13.42 26.84
CA ARG A 58 3.45 -12.01 26.46
C ARG A 58 3.12 -11.88 24.98
N MET A 59 2.06 -11.13 24.69
CA MET A 59 1.67 -10.73 23.35
C MET A 59 2.29 -9.37 23.00
N VAL A 60 2.89 -9.27 21.82
CA VAL A 60 3.38 -7.98 21.24
C VAL A 60 2.59 -7.70 19.97
N VAL A 61 1.85 -6.60 19.96
CA VAL A 61 1.11 -6.13 18.80
C VAL A 61 1.84 -4.92 18.23
N VAL A 62 2.19 -4.99 16.96
CA VAL A 62 2.92 -3.94 16.24
C VAL A 62 2.04 -3.40 15.13
N ALA A 63 1.76 -2.10 15.15
CA ALA A 63 1.18 -1.39 14.03
C ALA A 63 2.32 -0.78 13.21
N THR A 64 2.44 -1.10 11.94
CA THR A 64 3.52 -0.60 11.08
C THR A 64 3.22 -0.78 9.60
N HIS A 65 3.83 0.04 8.76
CA HIS A 65 3.93 -0.12 7.32
C HIS A 65 5.30 -0.69 6.88
N ASP A 66 6.20 -0.98 7.82
CA ASP A 66 7.54 -1.48 7.55
C ASP A 66 7.54 -2.99 7.30
N SER A 67 7.71 -3.38 6.04
CA SER A 67 7.74 -4.78 5.61
C SER A 67 8.87 -5.61 6.25
N ARG A 68 9.91 -4.97 6.81
CA ARG A 68 11.04 -5.64 7.49
C ARG A 68 10.61 -6.35 8.78
N ILE A 69 9.48 -5.93 9.38
CA ILE A 69 8.91 -6.57 10.59
C ILE A 69 8.16 -7.87 10.25
N LEU A 70 7.59 -7.99 9.06
CA LEU A 70 6.72 -9.10 8.68
C LEU A 70 7.34 -10.50 8.89
N PRO A 71 8.63 -10.75 8.59
CA PRO A 71 9.25 -12.06 8.82
C PRO A 71 9.34 -12.47 10.30
N LEU A 72 9.17 -11.53 11.23
CA LEU A 72 9.22 -11.78 12.68
C LEU A 72 7.85 -12.06 13.28
N ALA A 73 6.78 -11.74 12.55
CA ALA A 73 5.41 -11.86 13.04
C ALA A 73 4.93 -13.31 12.99
N ASP A 74 4.33 -13.79 14.09
CA ASP A 74 3.64 -15.09 14.13
C ASP A 74 2.25 -15.01 13.47
N SER A 75 1.65 -13.81 13.42
CA SER A 75 0.38 -13.52 12.76
C SER A 75 0.37 -12.10 12.21
N ILE A 76 -0.17 -11.93 11.01
CA ILE A 76 -0.27 -10.64 10.33
C ILE A 76 -1.74 -10.33 10.10
N VAL A 77 -2.17 -9.13 10.53
CA VAL A 77 -3.48 -8.57 10.23
C VAL A 77 -3.28 -7.36 9.35
N GLU A 78 -3.66 -7.47 8.09
CA GLU A 78 -3.66 -6.31 7.19
C GLU A 78 -4.89 -5.44 7.48
N LEU A 79 -4.64 -4.24 8.00
CA LEU A 79 -5.68 -3.22 8.12
C LEU A 79 -5.85 -2.55 6.75
N VAL A 80 -6.66 -3.17 5.92
CA VAL A 80 -7.14 -2.51 4.71
C VAL A 80 -8.33 -1.65 5.15
N PRO A 81 -8.38 -0.35 4.79
CA PRO A 81 -9.59 0.42 5.00
C PRO A 81 -10.77 -0.39 4.46
N GLU A 82 -11.81 -0.57 5.26
CA GLU A 82 -13.04 -1.24 4.82
C GLU A 82 -13.63 -0.35 3.72
N LEU A 83 -13.20 -0.63 2.50
CA LEU A 83 -13.73 0.00 1.30
C LEU A 83 -15.21 -0.27 1.36
N ALA A 84 -16.00 0.77 1.46
CA ALA A 84 -17.45 0.68 1.44
C ALA A 84 -17.80 -0.45 0.45
N GLN A 85 -18.46 -1.50 0.96
CA GLN A 85 -18.78 -2.72 0.22
C GLN A 85 -19.83 -2.39 -0.87
N THR A 86 -19.45 -1.50 -1.76
CA THR A 86 -20.20 -1.23 -2.98
C THR A 86 -19.87 -2.33 -3.95
N THR A 87 -20.55 -3.46 -3.78
CA THR A 87 -20.63 -4.51 -4.80
C THR A 87 -21.40 -3.92 -5.98
N ARG A 88 -20.70 -3.16 -6.81
CA ARG A 88 -21.20 -2.67 -8.08
C ARG A 88 -20.69 -3.62 -9.16
N PRO A 89 -21.57 -4.06 -10.09
CA PRO A 89 -21.10 -4.92 -11.20
C PRO A 89 -20.00 -4.20 -11.99
N PRO A 90 -19.08 -4.96 -12.62
CA PRO A 90 -18.05 -4.38 -13.46
C PRO A 90 -18.64 -3.47 -14.54
N GLU A 91 -18.01 -2.33 -14.76
CA GLU A 91 -18.45 -1.31 -15.71
C GLU A 91 -17.54 -1.34 -16.95
N THR A 92 -18.12 -1.55 -18.13
CA THR A 92 -17.38 -1.49 -19.40
C THR A 92 -17.39 -0.05 -19.93
N VAL A 93 -16.19 0.48 -20.20
CA VAL A 93 -15.98 1.81 -20.77
C VAL A 93 -15.32 1.70 -22.11
N GLU A 94 -15.95 2.27 -23.13
CA GLU A 94 -15.40 2.39 -24.49
C GLU A 94 -14.80 3.78 -24.66
N LEU A 95 -13.58 3.82 -25.18
CA LEU A 95 -12.78 5.03 -25.35
C LEU A 95 -12.32 5.18 -26.79
N SER A 96 -12.48 6.36 -27.36
CA SER A 96 -11.82 6.74 -28.61
C SER A 96 -10.39 7.13 -28.37
N ALA A 97 -9.53 7.04 -29.38
CA ALA A 97 -8.15 7.49 -29.29
C ALA A 97 -8.08 8.97 -28.85
N GLY A 98 -7.37 9.24 -27.77
CA GLY A 98 -7.24 10.55 -27.16
C GLY A 98 -8.17 10.83 -25.98
N ASP A 99 -9.23 10.03 -25.77
CA ASP A 99 -10.16 10.21 -24.65
C ASP A 99 -9.46 10.01 -23.31
N LEU A 100 -9.84 10.82 -22.33
CA LEU A 100 -9.40 10.69 -20.93
C LEU A 100 -10.35 9.75 -20.18
N LEU A 101 -9.78 8.77 -19.49
CA LEU A 101 -10.53 7.90 -18.58
C LEU A 101 -10.61 8.50 -17.18
N PHE A 102 -9.50 9.05 -16.68
CA PHE A 102 -9.42 9.84 -15.45
C PHE A 102 -8.19 10.73 -15.47
N GLU A 103 -8.19 11.78 -14.64
CA GLU A 103 -7.11 12.76 -14.54
C GLU A 103 -6.32 12.60 -13.24
N GLN A 104 -5.03 12.92 -13.29
CA GLN A 104 -4.16 13.01 -12.12
C GLN A 104 -4.76 13.96 -11.07
N GLY A 105 -4.69 13.56 -9.79
CA GLY A 105 -5.23 14.34 -8.67
C GLY A 105 -6.72 14.14 -8.41
N THR A 106 -7.50 13.50 -9.30
CA THR A 106 -8.90 13.18 -9.06
C THR A 106 -9.06 11.96 -8.16
N MET A 107 -10.18 11.87 -7.44
CA MET A 107 -10.54 10.68 -6.68
C MET A 107 -11.26 9.68 -7.59
N GLY A 108 -11.11 8.39 -7.31
CA GLY A 108 -11.81 7.35 -8.05
C GLY A 108 -11.78 6.02 -7.31
N ASP A 109 -12.84 5.24 -7.46
CA ASP A 109 -13.12 3.99 -6.75
C ASP A 109 -12.92 2.72 -7.60
N LEU A 110 -12.56 2.86 -8.88
CA LEU A 110 -12.41 1.75 -9.81
C LEU A 110 -10.96 1.48 -10.20
N ILE A 111 -10.66 0.18 -10.32
CA ILE A 111 -9.45 -0.37 -10.94
C ILE A 111 -9.85 -0.80 -12.34
N TYR A 112 -9.05 -0.48 -13.34
CA TYR A 112 -9.37 -0.76 -14.73
C TYR A 112 -8.49 -1.85 -15.31
N VAL A 113 -9.11 -2.76 -16.07
CA VAL A 113 -8.44 -3.80 -16.86
C VAL A 113 -8.64 -3.49 -18.34
N VAL A 114 -7.58 -3.52 -19.14
CA VAL A 114 -7.67 -3.32 -20.57
C VAL A 114 -8.21 -4.60 -21.24
N SER A 115 -9.41 -4.52 -21.80
CA SER A 115 -9.99 -5.60 -22.62
C SER A 115 -9.53 -5.51 -24.08
N LYS A 116 -9.37 -4.29 -24.61
CA LYS A 116 -8.96 -4.06 -25.99
C LYS A 116 -8.27 -2.70 -26.14
N GLY A 117 -7.31 -2.61 -27.06
CA GLY A 117 -6.62 -1.36 -27.36
C GLY A 117 -5.44 -1.08 -26.43
N LYS A 118 -5.10 0.20 -26.27
CA LYS A 118 -3.96 0.66 -25.48
C LYS A 118 -4.35 1.91 -24.70
N VAL A 119 -4.00 1.94 -23.41
CA VAL A 119 -4.18 3.09 -22.51
C VAL A 119 -2.81 3.53 -21.98
N GLU A 120 -2.52 4.81 -22.05
CA GLU A 120 -1.27 5.41 -21.59
C GLU A 120 -1.49 6.12 -20.26
N MET A 121 -0.65 5.84 -19.27
CA MET A 121 -0.56 6.57 -18.01
C MET A 121 0.46 7.69 -18.17
N VAL A 122 0.02 8.93 -17.94
CA VAL A 122 0.84 10.14 -18.10
C VAL A 122 0.85 10.93 -16.80
N ARG A 123 2.02 11.34 -16.35
CA ARG A 123 2.20 12.20 -15.17
C ARG A 123 2.47 13.62 -15.60
N GLU A 124 1.76 14.58 -15.00
CA GLU A 124 2.08 15.99 -15.09
C GLU A 124 3.21 16.33 -14.13
N LEU A 125 4.20 17.08 -14.62
CA LEU A 125 5.36 17.50 -13.85
C LEU A 125 5.16 18.90 -13.29
N ALA A 126 5.65 19.16 -12.07
CA ALA A 126 5.52 20.44 -11.37
C ALA A 126 6.13 21.66 -12.14
N GLY A 127 7.00 21.42 -13.12
CA GLY A 127 7.60 22.45 -13.98
C GLY A 127 6.92 22.66 -15.34
N GLY A 128 5.76 22.03 -15.54
CA GLY A 128 5.11 21.94 -16.86
C GLY A 128 5.71 20.81 -17.71
N GLY A 129 4.90 20.22 -18.56
CA GLY A 129 5.24 19.04 -19.36
C GLY A 129 4.65 17.76 -18.76
N THR A 130 4.72 16.69 -19.56
CA THR A 130 4.14 15.38 -19.21
C THR A 130 5.19 14.29 -19.42
N GLU A 131 5.16 13.28 -18.54
CA GLU A 131 5.98 12.08 -18.61
C GLU A 131 5.08 10.85 -18.84
N SER A 132 5.37 10.07 -19.88
CA SER A 132 4.69 8.78 -20.09
C SER A 132 5.30 7.74 -19.15
N LEU A 133 4.50 7.27 -18.20
CA LEU A 133 4.95 6.30 -17.22
C LEU A 133 4.86 4.86 -17.73
N ARG A 134 3.72 4.53 -18.37
CA ARG A 134 3.42 3.16 -18.81
C ARG A 134 2.33 3.18 -19.88
N ILE A 135 2.36 2.18 -20.75
CA ILE A 135 1.26 1.86 -21.67
C ILE A 135 0.70 0.50 -21.26
N ALA A 136 -0.58 0.48 -20.88
CA ALA A 136 -1.32 -0.73 -20.58
C ALA A 136 -1.95 -1.29 -21.88
N THR A 137 -1.90 -2.61 -22.02
CA THR A 137 -2.42 -3.39 -23.15
C THR A 137 -3.38 -4.48 -22.65
N HIS A 138 -3.93 -5.28 -23.54
CA HIS A 138 -4.86 -6.36 -23.18
C HIS A 138 -4.36 -7.21 -21.99
N GLY A 139 -5.22 -7.39 -20.99
CA GLY A 139 -4.92 -8.10 -19.75
C GLY A 139 -4.20 -7.27 -18.67
N ASP A 140 -3.62 -6.13 -19.03
CA ASP A 140 -3.02 -5.24 -18.03
C ASP A 140 -4.08 -4.50 -17.22
N TYR A 141 -3.83 -4.30 -15.93
CA TYR A 141 -4.63 -3.41 -15.08
C TYR A 141 -3.84 -2.16 -14.64
N PHE A 142 -4.58 -1.12 -14.25
CA PHE A 142 -4.02 0.17 -13.85
C PHE A 142 -5.03 0.96 -13.00
N GLY A 143 -4.54 2.01 -12.35
CA GLY A 143 -5.34 2.90 -11.53
C GLY A 143 -5.67 2.32 -10.14
N GLU A 144 -5.01 1.26 -9.72
CA GLU A 144 -5.22 0.51 -8.47
C GLU A 144 -4.86 1.30 -7.22
N ILE A 145 -3.82 2.15 -7.29
CA ILE A 145 -3.26 2.86 -6.14
C ILE A 145 -4.32 3.76 -5.48
N GLY A 146 -5.04 4.53 -6.29
CA GLY A 146 -6.08 5.43 -5.77
C GLY A 146 -7.14 4.71 -4.95
N PRO A 147 -7.90 3.76 -5.53
CA PRO A 147 -8.94 3.01 -4.84
C PRO A 147 -8.45 2.18 -3.66
N VAL A 148 -7.28 1.55 -3.76
CA VAL A 148 -6.74 0.68 -2.71
C VAL A 148 -6.29 1.47 -1.48
N PHE A 149 -5.67 2.64 -1.68
CA PHE A 149 -5.11 3.44 -0.59
C PHE A 149 -5.91 4.71 -0.26
N HIS A 150 -7.08 4.91 -0.90
CA HIS A 150 -7.88 6.14 -0.78
C HIS A 150 -7.08 7.41 -1.11
N LEU A 151 -6.22 7.32 -2.12
CA LEU A 151 -5.41 8.42 -2.59
C LEU A 151 -5.96 8.98 -3.91
N PRO A 152 -5.69 10.24 -4.23
CA PRO A 152 -5.92 10.77 -5.57
C PRO A 152 -5.14 9.97 -6.63
N ARG A 153 -5.65 9.96 -7.86
CA ARG A 153 -4.97 9.34 -9.01
C ARG A 153 -3.56 9.90 -9.17
N SER A 154 -2.57 9.03 -9.20
CA SER A 154 -1.15 9.41 -9.30
C SER A 154 -0.72 9.83 -10.71
N ALA A 155 -1.56 9.55 -11.71
CA ALA A 155 -1.35 9.87 -13.12
C ALA A 155 -2.69 10.02 -13.84
N THR A 156 -2.67 10.65 -15.01
CA THR A 156 -3.78 10.71 -15.96
C THR A 156 -3.76 9.47 -16.84
N ALA A 157 -4.92 8.82 -17.04
CA ALA A 157 -5.07 7.71 -17.98
C ALA A 157 -5.78 8.20 -19.26
N ARG A 158 -5.13 7.99 -20.40
CA ARG A 158 -5.60 8.42 -21.71
C ARG A 158 -5.55 7.25 -22.71
N ALA A 159 -6.61 7.09 -23.51
CA ALA A 159 -6.65 6.12 -24.57
C ALA A 159 -5.62 6.47 -25.67
N LYS A 160 -4.63 5.62 -25.89
CA LYS A 160 -3.64 5.80 -26.96
C LYS A 160 -4.16 5.35 -28.31
N THR A 161 -5.08 4.39 -28.32
CA THR A 161 -5.85 3.92 -29.46
C THR A 161 -7.31 3.83 -29.05
N ASN A 162 -8.23 3.52 -29.95
CA ASN A 162 -9.55 3.08 -29.51
C ASN A 162 -9.36 1.90 -28.55
N ALA A 163 -9.97 1.98 -27.37
CA ALA A 163 -9.76 1.03 -26.29
C ALA A 163 -11.08 0.70 -25.60
N THR A 164 -11.15 -0.50 -25.06
CA THR A 164 -12.22 -0.94 -24.15
C THR A 164 -11.58 -1.34 -22.84
N VAL A 165 -12.05 -0.77 -21.75
CA VAL A 165 -11.58 -1.11 -20.40
C VAL A 165 -12.75 -1.55 -19.54
N ILE A 166 -12.47 -2.40 -18.55
CA ILE A 166 -13.47 -2.86 -17.59
C ILE A 166 -13.06 -2.34 -16.22
N GLY A 167 -13.92 -1.52 -15.61
CA GLY A 167 -13.75 -0.97 -14.28
C GLY A 167 -14.33 -1.90 -13.21
N TYR A 168 -13.54 -2.22 -12.21
CA TYR A 168 -13.91 -3.05 -11.08
C TYR A 168 -13.75 -2.27 -9.77
N THR A 169 -14.66 -2.46 -8.82
CA THR A 169 -14.39 -2.08 -7.43
C THR A 169 -13.22 -2.91 -6.90
N VAL A 170 -12.55 -2.45 -5.85
CA VAL A 170 -11.42 -3.19 -5.25
C VAL A 170 -11.83 -4.60 -4.84
N GLN A 171 -13.06 -4.76 -4.28
CA GLN A 171 -13.56 -6.06 -3.89
C GLN A 171 -13.78 -6.98 -5.10
N ALA A 172 -14.51 -6.52 -6.13
CA ALA A 172 -14.76 -7.31 -7.34
C ALA A 172 -13.45 -7.67 -8.07
N PHE A 173 -12.45 -6.79 -8.02
CA PHE A 173 -11.15 -7.04 -8.60
C PHE A 173 -10.36 -8.11 -7.83
N ARG A 174 -10.41 -8.09 -6.48
CA ARG A 174 -9.80 -9.13 -5.64
C ARG A 174 -10.43 -10.51 -5.86
N GLU A 175 -11.75 -10.56 -5.94
CA GLU A 175 -12.48 -11.80 -6.23
C GLU A 175 -12.08 -12.40 -7.59
N ARG A 176 -11.82 -11.53 -8.60
CA ARG A 176 -11.38 -11.96 -9.93
C ARG A 176 -9.93 -12.45 -9.96
N LEU A 177 -9.02 -11.83 -9.20
CA LEU A 177 -7.61 -12.26 -9.13
C LEU A 177 -7.41 -13.57 -8.35
N GLY A 178 -8.42 -13.99 -7.58
CA GLY A 178 -8.26 -15.07 -6.60
C GLY A 178 -7.36 -14.61 -5.44
N THR A 179 -7.54 -15.16 -4.30
CA THR A 179 -6.93 -15.01 -2.96
C THR A 179 -5.60 -14.21 -2.77
N GLY A 180 -5.17 -13.38 -3.70
CA GLY A 180 -4.01 -12.49 -3.56
C GLY A 180 -4.34 -11.29 -2.68
N GLY A 181 -3.47 -10.97 -1.71
CA GLY A 181 -3.56 -9.77 -0.88
C GLY A 181 -3.29 -8.49 -1.70
N VAL A 182 -3.32 -7.33 -1.03
CA VAL A 182 -2.93 -6.01 -1.60
C VAL A 182 -1.58 -6.06 -2.31
N ARG A 183 -0.67 -6.93 -1.87
CA ARG A 183 0.65 -7.13 -2.47
C ARG A 183 0.57 -7.59 -3.94
N ASP A 184 -0.34 -8.50 -4.26
CA ASP A 184 -0.50 -9.00 -5.63
C ASP A 184 -1.08 -7.93 -6.56
N LEU A 185 -1.85 -6.99 -6.02
CA LEU A 185 -2.35 -5.81 -6.75
C LEU A 185 -1.24 -4.83 -7.16
N ILE A 186 -0.15 -4.77 -6.39
CA ILE A 186 0.96 -3.85 -6.64
C ILE A 186 2.01 -4.50 -7.54
N GLU A 187 2.14 -5.82 -7.54
CA GLU A 187 3.14 -6.57 -8.32
C GLU A 187 2.80 -6.69 -9.82
N HIS A 188 1.71 -6.08 -10.28
CA HIS A 188 1.34 -5.97 -11.70
C HIS A 188 1.36 -7.30 -12.48
N ARG A 189 0.71 -8.34 -11.97
CA ARG A 189 0.52 -9.58 -12.72
C ARG A 189 -0.60 -9.41 -13.76
N PRO A 190 -0.42 -9.87 -15.01
CA PRO A 190 -1.49 -9.86 -16.01
C PRO A 190 -2.72 -10.61 -15.52
N VAL A 191 -3.91 -10.07 -15.80
CA VAL A 191 -5.19 -10.72 -15.49
C VAL A 191 -5.58 -11.59 -16.68
N GLU A 192 -5.83 -12.88 -16.45
CA GLU A 192 -6.39 -13.74 -17.49
C GLU A 192 -7.81 -13.26 -17.84
N MET A 193 -8.01 -12.95 -19.10
CA MET A 193 -9.30 -12.53 -19.67
C MET A 193 -9.87 -13.72 -20.44
N ASP A 194 -10.92 -14.33 -19.89
CA ASP A 194 -11.73 -15.33 -20.61
C ASP A 194 -12.60 -14.68 -21.70
#